data_0d88ce9ce0e26005b2490bfbd76d7c69
#
_entry.id   0d88ce9ce0e26005b2490bfbd76d7c69
#
_cell.length_a   1.000
_cell.length_b   1.000
_cell.length_c   1.000
_cell.angle_alpha   90.00
_cell.angle_beta   90.00
_cell.angle_gamma   90.00
#
_symmetry.space_group_name_H-M   'P 1'
#
loop_
_entity.id
_entity.type
_entity.pdbx_description
1 polymer ?
#
loop_
_entity_poly.entity_id
_entity_poly.type
_entity_poly.pdbx_seq_one_letter_code
_entity_poly.pdbx_strand_id
1 'polypeptide(L)'
;PGGVIVVPKGMDINWFTPVQRPANDTESDIITTHFDYHSIDKNLLKLDILGHDDPTMIRKLQDLSGIDPQKIPADDKGVMALFSGTEILGVTPEQIGTPTGMLGIPEFGTNFVRGMVEETHPTTFSELLQLSGLSHGTDVWLGNAQDLIKSGIADLSTVIGCRDDIMVYLMHAGLPPKMAF
;
A
#
# COMPACT_ATOMS: atom_id res chain seq x y z
N PRO A 1 -15.23 6.58 -7.76
CA PRO A 1 -14.36 7.63 -7.19
C PRO A 1 -13.80 7.19 -5.83
N GLY A 2 -12.52 7.50 -5.59
CA GLY A 2 -11.83 7.10 -4.36
C GLY A 2 -11.96 8.11 -3.22
N GLY A 3 -12.75 9.17 -3.36
CA GLY A 3 -12.92 10.18 -2.33
C GLY A 3 -14.25 10.90 -2.40
N VAL A 4 -14.61 11.55 -1.31
CA VAL A 4 -15.81 12.38 -1.16
C VAL A 4 -15.40 13.79 -0.79
N ILE A 5 -15.91 14.77 -1.54
CA ILE A 5 -15.71 16.19 -1.26
C ILE A 5 -16.75 16.65 -0.27
N VAL A 6 -16.30 17.30 0.79
CA VAL A 6 -17.17 17.91 1.79
C VAL A 6 -17.36 19.38 1.47
N VAL A 7 -18.61 19.75 1.13
CA VAL A 7 -18.97 21.16 0.91
C VAL A 7 -19.37 21.78 2.26
N PRO A 8 -18.82 22.94 2.64
CA PRO A 8 -19.18 23.59 3.88
C PRO A 8 -20.67 23.90 3.96
N LYS A 9 -21.25 23.84 5.16
CA LYS A 9 -22.68 24.11 5.37
C LYS A 9 -23.09 25.49 4.84
N GLY A 10 -24.12 25.53 4.02
CA GLY A 10 -24.64 26.76 3.44
C GLY A 10 -23.94 27.23 2.16
N MET A 11 -22.96 26.47 1.68
CA MET A 11 -22.30 26.74 0.39
C MET A 11 -22.80 25.77 -0.69
N ASP A 12 -22.70 26.19 -1.96
CA ASP A 12 -23.01 25.37 -3.12
C ASP A 12 -21.70 24.91 -3.76
N ILE A 13 -21.62 23.64 -4.15
CA ILE A 13 -20.46 23.06 -4.84
C ILE A 13 -20.12 23.84 -6.13
N ASN A 14 -21.13 24.37 -6.81
CA ASN A 14 -20.94 25.13 -8.04
C ASN A 14 -20.18 26.46 -7.86
N TRP A 15 -19.97 26.90 -6.63
CA TRP A 15 -19.07 28.04 -6.35
C TRP A 15 -17.59 27.68 -6.48
N PHE A 16 -17.28 26.39 -6.45
CA PHE A 16 -15.89 25.88 -6.46
C PHE A 16 -15.56 25.15 -7.77
N THR A 17 -16.51 24.43 -8.33
CA THR A 17 -16.30 23.61 -9.52
C THR A 17 -17.63 23.30 -10.20
N PRO A 18 -17.68 23.24 -11.54
CA PRO A 18 -18.78 22.57 -12.23
C PRO A 18 -18.85 21.11 -11.77
N VAL A 19 -20.03 20.51 -11.87
CA VAL A 19 -20.26 19.12 -11.54
C VAL A 19 -20.66 18.32 -12.78
N GLN A 20 -20.38 17.02 -12.75
CA GLN A 20 -20.68 16.10 -13.84
C GLN A 20 -21.08 14.72 -13.33
N ARG A 21 -21.63 13.89 -14.21
CA ARG A 21 -21.86 12.48 -13.95
C ARG A 21 -20.63 11.66 -14.39
N PRO A 22 -20.17 10.66 -13.62
CA PRO A 22 -19.03 9.85 -14.00
C PRO A 22 -19.31 9.09 -15.30
N ALA A 23 -18.32 9.01 -16.18
CA ALA A 23 -18.41 8.35 -17.49
C ALA A 23 -19.60 8.77 -18.37
N ASN A 24 -20.13 10.00 -18.19
CA ASN A 24 -21.33 10.51 -18.86
C ASN A 24 -22.59 9.65 -18.63
N ASP A 25 -22.63 8.90 -17.55
CA ASP A 25 -23.79 8.09 -17.15
C ASP A 25 -24.82 8.99 -16.48
N THR A 26 -25.86 9.37 -17.23
CA THR A 26 -26.94 10.25 -16.77
C THR A 26 -27.87 9.60 -15.76
N GLU A 27 -27.87 8.27 -15.67
CA GLU A 27 -28.67 7.49 -14.72
C GLU A 27 -27.99 7.34 -13.36
N SER A 28 -26.70 7.66 -13.26
CA SER A 28 -25.96 7.58 -12.00
C SER A 28 -26.42 8.65 -11.01
N ASP A 29 -26.64 8.25 -9.77
CA ASP A 29 -26.85 9.18 -8.65
C ASP A 29 -25.56 9.86 -8.18
N ILE A 30 -24.40 9.36 -8.63
CA ILE A 30 -23.11 9.90 -8.26
C ILE A 30 -22.86 11.20 -9.04
N ILE A 31 -22.47 12.23 -8.29
CA ILE A 31 -22.04 13.52 -8.84
C ILE A 31 -20.56 13.68 -8.54
N THR A 32 -19.76 14.03 -9.55
CA THR A 32 -18.33 14.26 -9.40
C THR A 32 -17.98 15.70 -9.75
N THR A 33 -16.87 16.18 -9.19
CA THR A 33 -16.29 17.47 -9.56
C THR A 33 -15.74 17.38 -10.99
N HIS A 34 -15.90 18.46 -11.75
CA HIS A 34 -15.27 18.58 -13.07
C HIS A 34 -13.79 18.96 -12.94
N PHE A 35 -13.48 19.88 -12.02
CA PHE A 35 -12.10 20.26 -11.76
C PHE A 35 -11.36 19.14 -11.04
N ASP A 36 -10.10 18.96 -11.38
CA ASP A 36 -9.18 18.14 -10.60
C ASP A 36 -9.07 18.65 -9.16
N TYR A 37 -8.95 17.72 -8.19
CA TYR A 37 -8.92 18.07 -6.78
C TYR A 37 -7.79 19.05 -6.43
N HIS A 38 -6.62 18.94 -7.04
CA HIS A 38 -5.51 19.85 -6.79
C HIS A 38 -5.80 21.32 -7.11
N SER A 39 -6.82 21.57 -7.94
CA SER A 39 -7.29 22.94 -8.23
C SER A 39 -8.20 23.51 -7.15
N ILE A 40 -8.76 22.70 -6.27
CA ILE A 40 -9.73 23.06 -5.23
C ILE A 40 -9.35 22.59 -3.82
N ASP A 41 -8.18 22.00 -3.66
CA ASP A 41 -7.70 21.39 -2.40
C ASP A 41 -7.54 22.39 -1.25
N LYS A 42 -7.32 23.66 -1.56
CA LYS A 42 -7.22 24.74 -0.57
C LYS A 42 -8.58 25.24 -0.06
N ASN A 43 -9.64 24.87 -0.74
CA ASN A 43 -10.99 25.39 -0.51
C ASN A 43 -11.94 24.34 0.05
N LEU A 44 -11.73 23.08 -0.29
CA LEU A 44 -12.63 21.98 0.04
C LEU A 44 -11.86 20.81 0.68
N LEU A 45 -12.46 20.20 1.68
CA LEU A 45 -11.95 18.97 2.29
C LEU A 45 -12.34 17.76 1.43
N LYS A 46 -11.36 16.94 1.10
CA LYS A 46 -11.57 15.61 0.53
C LYS A 46 -11.38 14.55 1.62
N LEU A 47 -12.34 13.65 1.74
CA LEU A 47 -12.21 12.44 2.53
C LEU A 47 -11.92 11.29 1.58
N ASP A 48 -10.77 10.66 1.74
CA ASP A 48 -10.40 9.46 0.99
C ASP A 48 -11.12 8.27 1.63
N ILE A 49 -12.05 7.69 0.87
CA ILE A 49 -12.84 6.52 1.29
C ILE A 49 -12.52 5.41 0.31
N LEU A 50 -11.42 4.74 0.58
CA LEU A 50 -10.93 3.62 -0.21
C LEU A 50 -11.29 2.32 0.50
N GLY A 51 -12.16 1.52 -0.13
CA GLY A 51 -12.50 0.19 0.37
C GLY A 51 -11.33 -0.76 0.20
N HIS A 52 -11.11 -1.59 1.24
CA HIS A 52 -10.14 -2.69 1.21
C HIS A 52 -10.86 -4.01 1.40
N ASP A 53 -10.45 -5.04 0.66
CA ASP A 53 -11.01 -6.38 0.80
C ASP A 53 -10.41 -7.14 2.00
N ASP A 54 -9.21 -6.73 2.45
CA ASP A 54 -8.46 -7.40 3.52
C ASP A 54 -9.26 -7.63 4.81
N PRO A 55 -9.95 -6.62 5.39
CA PRO A 55 -10.72 -6.83 6.62
C PRO A 55 -11.83 -7.85 6.46
N THR A 56 -12.49 -7.86 5.30
CA THR A 56 -13.55 -8.84 4.97
C THR A 56 -12.99 -10.25 4.84
N MET A 57 -11.85 -10.40 4.17
CA MET A 57 -11.16 -11.69 4.02
C MET A 57 -10.67 -12.22 5.35
N ILE A 58 -10.03 -11.40 6.17
CA ILE A 58 -9.55 -11.77 7.51
C ILE A 58 -10.73 -12.22 8.38
N ARG A 59 -11.83 -11.48 8.37
CA ARG A 59 -13.05 -11.86 9.11
C ARG A 59 -13.62 -13.19 8.63
N LYS A 60 -13.70 -13.41 7.32
CA LYS A 60 -14.17 -14.67 6.76
C LYS A 60 -13.27 -15.83 7.15
N LEU A 61 -11.98 -15.67 7.12
CA LEU A 61 -11.00 -16.67 7.55
C LEU A 61 -11.14 -16.97 9.06
N GLN A 62 -11.35 -15.97 9.89
CA GLN A 62 -11.64 -16.12 11.31
C GLN A 62 -12.92 -16.95 11.53
N ASP A 63 -14.01 -16.62 10.83
CA ASP A 63 -15.28 -17.32 10.96
C ASP A 63 -15.19 -18.80 10.53
N LEU A 64 -14.35 -19.12 9.53
CA LEU A 64 -14.15 -20.47 9.03
C LEU A 64 -13.19 -21.31 9.89
N SER A 65 -12.14 -20.71 10.43
CA SER A 65 -11.08 -21.40 11.16
C SER A 65 -11.24 -21.36 12.68
N GLY A 66 -11.99 -20.39 13.21
CA GLY A 66 -12.05 -20.09 14.64
C GLY A 66 -10.78 -19.45 15.20
N ILE A 67 -9.78 -19.15 14.35
CA ILE A 67 -8.50 -18.55 14.77
C ILE A 67 -8.66 -17.04 14.89
N ASP A 68 -8.22 -16.50 16.02
CA ASP A 68 -8.18 -15.04 16.24
C ASP A 68 -6.99 -14.43 15.47
N PRO A 69 -7.22 -13.57 14.48
CA PRO A 69 -6.16 -12.97 13.66
C PRO A 69 -5.11 -12.22 14.47
N GLN A 70 -5.50 -11.64 15.61
CA GLN A 70 -4.57 -10.88 16.47
C GLN A 70 -3.56 -11.78 17.19
N LYS A 71 -3.77 -13.10 17.21
CA LYS A 71 -2.88 -14.08 17.83
C LYS A 71 -1.99 -14.79 16.84
N ILE A 72 -2.12 -14.50 15.55
CA ILE A 72 -1.27 -15.09 14.51
C ILE A 72 0.13 -14.45 14.60
N PRO A 73 1.20 -15.26 14.74
CA PRO A 73 2.56 -14.70 14.77
C PRO A 73 2.95 -14.14 13.39
N ALA A 74 3.63 -13.00 13.39
CA ALA A 74 4.10 -12.35 12.15
C ALA A 74 5.40 -12.96 11.59
N ASP A 75 6.05 -13.84 12.36
CA ASP A 75 7.36 -14.44 12.05
C ASP A 75 7.28 -15.92 11.65
N ASP A 76 6.11 -16.38 11.22
CA ASP A 76 5.94 -17.76 10.77
C ASP A 76 6.79 -18.03 9.53
N LYS A 77 7.73 -18.98 9.65
CA LYS A 77 8.69 -19.32 8.58
C LYS A 77 8.03 -19.93 7.36
N GLY A 78 6.92 -20.66 7.54
CA GLY A 78 6.15 -21.22 6.44
C GLY A 78 5.49 -20.13 5.62
N VAL A 79 4.90 -19.13 6.29
CA VAL A 79 4.31 -17.96 5.62
C VAL A 79 5.40 -17.15 4.91
N MET A 80 6.56 -16.92 5.54
CA MET A 80 7.67 -16.21 4.89
C MET A 80 8.20 -16.95 3.67
N ALA A 81 8.15 -18.28 3.63
CA ALA A 81 8.57 -19.08 2.47
C ALA A 81 7.70 -18.82 1.21
N LEU A 82 6.47 -18.29 1.35
CA LEU A 82 5.64 -17.88 0.21
C LEU A 82 6.29 -16.79 -0.66
N PHE A 83 7.14 -15.96 -0.07
CA PHE A 83 7.82 -14.86 -0.74
C PHE A 83 9.11 -15.29 -1.46
N SER A 84 9.57 -16.53 -1.25
CA SER A 84 10.76 -17.07 -1.89
C SER A 84 10.52 -18.29 -2.79
N GLY A 85 9.34 -18.93 -2.67
CA GLY A 85 9.03 -20.13 -3.44
C GLY A 85 7.56 -20.52 -3.38
N THR A 86 7.24 -21.69 -3.93
CA THR A 86 5.89 -22.23 -4.02
C THR A 86 5.71 -23.54 -3.25
N GLU A 87 6.78 -24.08 -2.69
CA GLU A 87 6.84 -25.42 -2.10
C GLU A 87 5.86 -25.55 -0.93
N ILE A 88 5.70 -24.50 -0.13
CA ILE A 88 4.78 -24.51 1.02
C ILE A 88 3.32 -24.68 0.58
N LEU A 89 2.99 -24.31 -0.66
CA LEU A 89 1.65 -24.52 -1.24
C LEU A 89 1.48 -25.89 -1.86
N GLY A 90 2.55 -26.69 -1.97
CA GLY A 90 2.53 -27.99 -2.62
C GLY A 90 2.33 -27.95 -4.12
N VAL A 91 2.67 -26.82 -4.77
CA VAL A 91 2.56 -26.59 -6.21
C VAL A 91 3.90 -26.16 -6.81
N THR A 92 4.06 -26.35 -8.12
CA THR A 92 5.24 -25.87 -8.83
C THR A 92 5.02 -24.50 -9.43
N PRO A 93 6.08 -23.71 -9.70
CA PRO A 93 5.98 -22.44 -10.41
C PRO A 93 5.23 -22.51 -11.73
N GLU A 94 5.39 -23.60 -12.48
CA GLU A 94 4.72 -23.80 -13.77
C GLU A 94 3.20 -23.97 -13.62
N GLN A 95 2.76 -24.57 -12.50
CA GLN A 95 1.32 -24.79 -12.22
C GLN A 95 0.58 -23.48 -11.93
N ILE A 96 1.25 -22.52 -11.32
CA ILE A 96 0.63 -21.24 -10.92
C ILE A 96 1.15 -20.04 -11.71
N GLY A 97 2.14 -20.25 -12.61
CA GLY A 97 2.65 -19.21 -13.50
C GLY A 97 3.48 -18.12 -12.81
N THR A 98 4.04 -18.42 -11.63
CA THR A 98 4.87 -17.48 -10.85
C THR A 98 5.88 -18.24 -9.99
N PRO A 99 7.11 -17.72 -9.80
CA PRO A 99 8.12 -18.39 -8.98
C PRO A 99 7.86 -18.33 -7.47
N THR A 100 6.91 -17.52 -7.04
CA THR A 100 6.60 -17.32 -5.61
C THR A 100 5.12 -17.58 -5.30
N GLY A 101 4.81 -17.90 -4.05
CA GLY A 101 3.45 -18.20 -3.58
C GLY A 101 2.61 -16.97 -3.24
N MET A 102 3.08 -15.75 -3.50
CA MET A 102 2.49 -14.50 -3.03
C MET A 102 1.41 -13.91 -3.96
N LEU A 103 1.07 -14.55 -5.08
CA LEU A 103 0.14 -14.03 -6.08
C LEU A 103 -1.22 -13.60 -5.52
N GLY A 104 -1.75 -14.36 -4.55
CA GLY A 104 -3.04 -14.08 -3.90
C GLY A 104 -2.97 -13.17 -2.69
N ILE A 105 -1.80 -12.67 -2.32
CA ILE A 105 -1.64 -11.78 -1.16
C ILE A 105 -1.96 -10.34 -1.62
N PRO A 106 -2.91 -9.65 -0.97
CA PRO A 106 -3.27 -8.28 -1.33
C PRO A 106 -2.05 -7.37 -1.40
N GLU A 107 -2.02 -6.50 -2.41
CA GLU A 107 -0.93 -5.57 -2.76
C GLU A 107 0.37 -6.24 -3.23
N PHE A 108 0.72 -7.44 -2.73
CA PHE A 108 1.94 -8.17 -3.10
C PHE A 108 1.80 -8.99 -4.39
N GLY A 109 0.58 -9.21 -4.88
CA GLY A 109 0.33 -10.00 -6.10
C GLY A 109 0.54 -9.24 -7.41
N THR A 110 0.83 -7.94 -7.40
CA THR A 110 1.09 -7.16 -8.62
C THR A 110 2.44 -7.52 -9.24
N ASN A 111 2.56 -7.39 -10.56
CA ASN A 111 3.85 -7.64 -11.25
C ASN A 111 4.98 -6.79 -10.68
N PHE A 112 4.70 -5.54 -10.35
CA PHE A 112 5.66 -4.61 -9.80
C PHE A 112 6.22 -5.08 -8.46
N VAL A 113 5.33 -5.39 -7.50
CA VAL A 113 5.76 -5.82 -6.15
C VAL A 113 6.40 -7.21 -6.18
N ARG A 114 5.90 -8.13 -7.03
CA ARG A 114 6.57 -9.43 -7.21
C ARG A 114 8.00 -9.28 -7.71
N GLY A 115 8.22 -8.38 -8.67
CA GLY A 115 9.58 -8.04 -9.12
C GLY A 115 10.47 -7.48 -8.01
N MET A 116 9.94 -6.61 -7.14
CA MET A 116 10.68 -6.11 -5.96
C MET A 116 11.09 -7.25 -5.02
N VAL A 117 10.17 -8.17 -4.73
CA VAL A 117 10.44 -9.33 -3.86
C VAL A 117 11.46 -10.28 -4.49
N GLU A 118 11.35 -10.54 -5.79
CA GLU A 118 12.30 -11.37 -6.54
C GLU A 118 13.71 -10.77 -6.60
N GLU A 119 13.83 -9.45 -6.59
CA GLU A 119 15.12 -8.75 -6.55
C GLU A 119 15.75 -8.71 -5.15
N THR A 120 14.94 -8.61 -4.11
CA THR A 120 15.41 -8.31 -2.74
C THR A 120 15.44 -9.51 -1.81
N HIS A 121 14.70 -10.59 -2.14
CA HIS A 121 14.63 -11.83 -1.36
C HIS A 121 14.36 -11.62 0.14
N PRO A 122 13.24 -10.97 0.54
CA PRO A 122 12.97 -10.69 1.94
C PRO A 122 12.84 -11.98 2.76
N THR A 123 13.41 -11.97 3.96
CA THR A 123 13.42 -13.12 4.87
C THR A 123 12.67 -12.86 6.17
N THR A 124 12.30 -11.61 6.43
CA THR A 124 11.63 -11.17 7.65
C THR A 124 10.37 -10.37 7.35
N PHE A 125 9.44 -10.35 8.30
CA PHE A 125 8.24 -9.52 8.20
C PHE A 125 8.57 -8.01 8.12
N SER A 126 9.62 -7.58 8.82
CA SER A 126 10.11 -6.19 8.76
C SER A 126 10.53 -5.81 7.34
N GLU A 127 11.21 -6.68 6.62
CA GLU A 127 11.60 -6.45 5.22
C GLU A 127 10.39 -6.39 4.28
N LEU A 128 9.36 -7.21 4.54
CA LEU A 128 8.09 -7.10 3.80
C LEU A 128 7.39 -5.77 4.05
N LEU A 129 7.44 -5.27 5.29
CA LEU A 129 6.89 -3.95 5.62
C LEU A 129 7.64 -2.83 4.88
N GLN A 130 8.97 -2.92 4.80
CA GLN A 130 9.79 -1.99 4.00
C GLN A 130 9.40 -2.03 2.52
N LEU A 131 9.29 -3.21 1.94
CA LEU A 131 8.86 -3.38 0.54
C LEU A 131 7.46 -2.81 0.30
N SER A 132 6.53 -3.03 1.22
CA SER A 132 5.20 -2.43 1.15
C SER A 132 5.28 -0.91 1.11
N GLY A 133 6.07 -0.29 1.97
CA GLY A 133 6.29 1.17 1.94
C GLY A 133 6.93 1.65 0.64
N LEU A 134 7.98 0.97 0.19
CA LEU A 134 8.71 1.30 -1.04
C LEU A 134 7.90 1.08 -2.33
N SER A 135 6.84 0.27 -2.29
CA SER A 135 5.95 0.04 -3.42
C SER A 135 4.97 1.19 -3.69
N HIS A 136 4.88 2.15 -2.78
CA HIS A 136 3.97 3.29 -2.86
C HIS A 136 4.70 4.57 -3.23
N GLY A 137 4.03 5.40 -4.02
CA GLY A 137 4.56 6.71 -4.43
C GLY A 137 5.37 6.68 -5.74
N THR A 138 5.45 7.85 -6.38
CA THR A 138 6.21 8.05 -7.61
C THR A 138 7.70 8.15 -7.27
N ASP A 139 8.54 7.46 -8.07
CA ASP A 139 10.00 7.50 -7.97
C ASP A 139 10.56 7.08 -6.59
N VAL A 140 9.81 6.28 -5.83
CA VAL A 140 10.27 5.78 -4.52
C VAL A 140 11.17 4.55 -4.70
N TRP A 141 10.78 3.62 -5.56
CA TRP A 141 11.53 2.39 -5.81
C TRP A 141 12.48 2.54 -7.00
N LEU A 142 11.91 2.66 -8.22
CA LEU A 142 12.69 2.73 -9.45
C LEU A 142 13.55 3.99 -9.50
N GLY A 143 14.84 3.80 -9.82
CA GLY A 143 15.80 4.91 -9.89
C GLY A 143 16.15 5.54 -8.54
N ASN A 144 15.74 4.92 -7.42
CA ASN A 144 15.99 5.42 -6.08
C ASN A 144 16.38 4.26 -5.13
N ALA A 145 15.48 3.77 -4.29
CA ALA A 145 15.79 2.71 -3.31
C ALA A 145 16.34 1.45 -3.98
N GLN A 146 15.81 1.07 -5.15
CA GLN A 146 16.31 -0.05 -5.94
C GLN A 146 17.80 0.11 -6.28
N ASP A 147 18.21 1.30 -6.73
CA ASP A 147 19.61 1.55 -7.13
C ASP A 147 20.55 1.56 -5.92
N LEU A 148 20.08 2.09 -4.77
CA LEU A 148 20.85 2.07 -3.52
C LEU A 148 21.10 0.63 -3.05
N ILE A 149 20.10 -0.23 -3.14
CA ILE A 149 20.21 -1.64 -2.76
C ILE A 149 21.09 -2.39 -3.76
N LYS A 150 20.88 -2.22 -5.07
CA LYS A 150 21.68 -2.87 -6.12
C LYS A 150 23.16 -2.48 -6.06
N SER A 151 23.45 -1.25 -5.70
CA SER A 151 24.83 -0.76 -5.56
C SER A 151 25.48 -1.12 -4.23
N GLY A 152 24.76 -1.71 -3.29
CA GLY A 152 25.25 -2.07 -1.96
C GLY A 152 25.49 -0.87 -1.03
N ILE A 153 24.92 0.30 -1.36
CA ILE A 153 24.96 1.48 -0.48
C ILE A 153 24.02 1.30 0.71
N ALA A 154 22.89 0.67 0.49
CA ALA A 154 21.92 0.29 1.51
C ALA A 154 21.48 -1.16 1.30
N ASP A 155 20.93 -1.77 2.32
CA ASP A 155 20.19 -3.02 2.20
C ASP A 155 18.71 -2.80 2.55
N LEU A 156 17.88 -3.83 2.37
CA LEU A 156 16.46 -3.71 2.59
C LEU A 156 16.10 -3.38 4.05
N SER A 157 16.94 -3.74 4.99
CA SER A 157 16.73 -3.47 6.43
C SER A 157 17.12 -2.05 6.83
N THR A 158 17.96 -1.38 6.04
CA THR A 158 18.50 -0.04 6.37
C THR A 158 17.96 1.07 5.49
N VAL A 159 17.35 0.75 4.35
CA VAL A 159 16.72 1.74 3.46
C VAL A 159 15.48 2.36 4.12
N ILE A 160 15.26 3.64 3.90
CA ILE A 160 14.05 4.32 4.36
C ILE A 160 12.87 3.88 3.49
N GLY A 161 11.91 3.18 4.08
CA GLY A 161 10.75 2.63 3.40
C GLY A 161 9.44 3.37 3.67
N CYS A 162 9.37 4.20 4.72
CA CYS A 162 8.15 4.92 5.07
C CYS A 162 8.46 6.23 5.82
N ARG A 163 7.43 7.05 6.03
CA ARG A 163 7.58 8.33 6.77
C ARG A 163 8.03 8.15 8.21
N ASP A 164 7.63 7.06 8.85
CA ASP A 164 8.04 6.76 10.22
C ASP A 164 9.56 6.53 10.30
N ASP A 165 10.13 5.85 9.32
CA ASP A 165 11.60 5.66 9.23
C ASP A 165 12.33 7.01 9.15
N ILE A 166 11.80 7.97 8.40
CA ILE A 166 12.36 9.33 8.31
C ILE A 166 12.35 9.97 9.70
N MET A 167 11.23 9.91 10.38
CA MET A 167 11.09 10.47 11.73
C MET A 167 12.08 9.83 12.70
N VAL A 168 12.16 8.51 12.71
CA VAL A 168 13.09 7.75 13.57
C VAL A 168 14.54 8.10 13.24
N TYR A 169 14.90 8.17 11.96
CA TYR A 169 16.23 8.59 11.53
C TYR A 169 16.60 9.99 12.06
N LEU A 170 15.70 10.96 11.90
CA LEU A 170 15.90 12.33 12.38
C LEU A 170 16.01 12.40 13.91
N MET A 171 15.23 11.58 14.63
CA MET A 171 15.35 11.47 16.10
C MET A 171 16.70 10.89 16.52
N HIS A 172 17.20 9.88 15.84
CA HIS A 172 18.53 9.33 16.08
C HIS A 172 19.63 10.34 15.74
N ALA A 173 19.39 11.22 14.77
CA ALA A 173 20.30 12.34 14.46
C ALA A 173 20.22 13.50 15.48
N GLY A 174 19.39 13.38 16.53
CA GLY A 174 19.31 14.32 17.65
C GLY A 174 18.15 15.32 17.58
N LEU A 175 17.22 15.21 16.63
CA LEU A 175 16.05 16.07 16.59
C LEU A 175 15.01 15.63 17.64
N PRO A 176 14.37 16.59 18.35
CA PRO A 176 13.23 16.29 19.20
C PRO A 176 12.07 15.68 18.40
N PRO A 177 11.27 14.73 18.96
CA PRO A 177 10.20 14.04 18.24
C PRO A 177 9.22 14.96 17.51
N LYS A 178 8.80 16.05 18.15
CA LYS A 178 7.88 17.04 17.56
C LYS A 178 8.46 17.75 16.32
N MET A 179 9.78 17.91 16.28
CA MET A 179 10.45 18.54 15.14
C MET A 179 10.74 17.52 14.01
N ALA A 180 11.01 16.27 14.38
CA ALA A 180 11.22 15.19 13.46
C ALA A 180 9.93 14.81 12.70
N PHE A 181 8.77 14.86 13.37
CA PHE A 181 7.44 14.66 12.79
C PHE A 181 7.04 15.78 11.83
#